data_d0565c685356e63b995ecec962d6161e
#
_entry.id   d0565c685356e63b995ecec962d6161e
#
_cell.length_a   1.000
_cell.length_b   1.000
_cell.length_c   1.000
_cell.angle_alpha   90.00
_cell.angle_beta   90.00
_cell.angle_gamma   90.00
#
_symmetry.space_group_name_H-M   'P 1'
#
loop_
_entity.id
_entity.type
_entity.pdbx_description
1 polymer ?
#
loop_
_entity_poly.entity_id
_entity_poly.type
_entity_poly.pdbx_seq_one_letter_code
_entity_poly.pdbx_strand_id
1 'polypeptide(L)'
;MFPIDLSNKKGIVFGVANDRSIAWGITQVLAQAGARIALTYQGDRLKERVEDLAGTLDRALTFPCDATDDQQIAEVFRSLKDEFGEISFLVHSIAFANREDLDGRFVDTGRDGFRLALEVSSYSLLPLVRFAAPLMTGGGSVVAMTFDASQRVYPGSVSYTHLTLPTILL
;
A
#
# COMPACT_ATOMS: atom_id res chain seq x y z
N MET A 1 10.39 21.64 -14.50
CA MET A 1 10.15 20.59 -13.49
C MET A 1 11.46 20.39 -12.75
N PHE A 2 11.51 20.60 -11.44
CA PHE A 2 12.72 20.33 -10.67
C PHE A 2 12.92 18.81 -10.67
N PRO A 3 14.09 18.31 -11.09
CA PRO A 3 14.37 16.88 -11.02
C PRO A 3 14.43 16.47 -9.55
N ILE A 4 13.55 15.54 -9.18
CA ILE A 4 13.63 14.88 -7.87
C ILE A 4 14.68 13.80 -7.98
N ASP A 5 15.72 13.84 -7.13
CA ASP A 5 16.73 12.80 -7.03
C ASP A 5 16.51 11.95 -5.77
N LEU A 6 16.22 10.67 -5.98
CA LEU A 6 16.01 9.67 -4.94
C LEU A 6 17.07 8.55 -5.00
N SER A 7 18.24 8.79 -5.62
CA SER A 7 19.26 7.77 -5.88
C SER A 7 19.77 7.02 -4.66
N ASN A 8 19.65 7.62 -3.45
CA ASN A 8 20.03 6.99 -2.18
C ASN A 8 18.81 6.64 -1.31
N LYS A 9 17.62 6.70 -1.88
CA LYS A 9 16.39 6.39 -1.14
C LYS A 9 15.92 4.97 -1.46
N LYS A 10 15.45 4.30 -0.43
CA LYS A 10 14.90 2.94 -0.51
C LYS A 10 13.52 2.95 0.14
N GLY A 11 12.61 2.17 -0.38
CA GLY A 11 11.29 2.10 0.24
C GLY A 11 10.44 0.97 -0.29
N ILE A 12 9.24 0.90 0.25
CA ILE A 12 8.29 -0.15 -0.06
C ILE A 12 6.96 0.44 -0.54
N VAL A 13 6.38 -0.19 -1.56
CA VAL A 13 5.08 0.16 -2.12
C VAL A 13 4.15 -1.03 -2.00
N PHE A 14 3.05 -0.84 -1.30
CA PHE A 14 1.96 -1.81 -1.17
C PHE A 14 0.84 -1.50 -2.15
N GLY A 15 0.23 -2.55 -2.72
CA GLY A 15 -0.97 -2.43 -3.55
C GLY A 15 -0.76 -2.52 -5.05
N VAL A 16 0.43 -2.91 -5.52
CA VAL A 16 0.64 -3.24 -6.93
C VAL A 16 -0.05 -4.57 -7.24
N ALA A 17 -1.00 -4.56 -8.16
CA ALA A 17 -1.71 -5.74 -8.62
C ALA A 17 -1.53 -5.99 -10.14
N ASN A 18 -1.29 -4.92 -10.89
CA ASN A 18 -1.06 -4.95 -12.34
C ASN A 18 -0.47 -3.61 -12.83
N ASP A 19 -0.22 -3.51 -14.12
CA ASP A 19 0.32 -2.33 -14.82
C ASP A 19 -0.58 -1.09 -14.79
N ARG A 20 -1.87 -1.25 -14.44
CA ARG A 20 -2.85 -0.16 -14.31
C ARG A 20 -3.08 0.28 -12.85
N SER A 21 -2.43 -0.36 -11.90
CA SER A 21 -2.54 0.03 -10.49
C SER A 21 -1.95 1.42 -10.26
N ILE A 22 -2.62 2.24 -9.45
CA ILE A 22 -2.08 3.54 -9.02
C ILE A 22 -0.71 3.33 -8.35
N ALA A 23 -0.60 2.29 -7.50
CA ALA A 23 0.67 1.89 -6.88
C ALA A 23 1.78 1.66 -7.91
N TRP A 24 1.47 1.07 -9.07
CA TRP A 24 2.45 0.86 -10.12
C TRP A 24 2.91 2.18 -10.75
N GLY A 25 1.99 3.09 -11.04
CA GLY A 25 2.34 4.44 -11.53
C GLY A 25 3.24 5.19 -10.55
N ILE A 26 2.96 5.12 -9.25
CA ILE A 26 3.81 5.69 -8.20
C ILE A 26 5.20 5.01 -8.21
N THR A 27 5.24 3.69 -8.27
CA THR A 27 6.46 2.89 -8.33
C THR A 27 7.37 3.32 -9.47
N GLN A 28 6.81 3.47 -10.67
CA GLN A 28 7.57 3.89 -11.86
C GLN A 28 8.20 5.27 -11.68
N VAL A 29 7.46 6.24 -11.13
CA VAL A 29 7.98 7.61 -10.89
C VAL A 29 9.09 7.59 -9.85
N LEU A 30 8.94 6.85 -8.76
CA LEU A 30 9.97 6.70 -7.73
C LEU A 30 11.23 6.02 -8.27
N ALA A 31 11.08 4.96 -9.09
CA ALA A 31 12.19 4.28 -9.73
C ALA A 31 12.91 5.18 -10.75
N GLN A 32 12.18 5.94 -11.57
CA GLN A 32 12.76 6.93 -12.49
C GLN A 32 13.53 8.04 -11.77
N ALA A 33 13.12 8.37 -10.55
CA ALA A 33 13.87 9.30 -9.68
C ALA A 33 15.10 8.65 -9.01
N GLY A 34 15.37 7.36 -9.25
CA GLY A 34 16.54 6.65 -8.76
C GLY A 34 16.32 5.88 -7.45
N ALA A 35 15.10 5.80 -6.91
CA ALA A 35 14.85 5.05 -5.69
C ALA A 35 14.93 3.53 -5.92
N ARG A 36 15.49 2.80 -4.94
CA ARG A 36 15.39 1.34 -4.88
C ARG A 36 14.10 0.92 -4.19
N ILE A 37 13.33 0.03 -4.82
CA ILE A 37 11.94 -0.22 -4.42
C ILE A 37 11.74 -1.70 -4.08
N ALA A 38 10.96 -1.93 -3.04
CA ALA A 38 10.34 -3.21 -2.75
C ALA A 38 8.83 -3.14 -3.04
N LEU A 39 8.29 -4.21 -3.59
CA LEU A 39 6.87 -4.40 -3.87
C LEU A 39 6.33 -5.57 -3.07
N THR A 40 5.03 -5.56 -2.81
CA THR A 40 4.35 -6.70 -2.19
C THR A 40 3.23 -7.22 -3.06
N TYR A 41 2.94 -8.50 -2.92
CA TYR A 41 1.81 -9.16 -3.57
C TYR A 41 1.05 -10.04 -2.59
N GLN A 42 -0.26 -10.14 -2.77
CA GLN A 42 -1.12 -11.01 -1.98
C GLN A 42 -1.46 -12.29 -2.77
N GLY A 43 -0.95 -13.42 -2.28
CA GLY A 43 -1.24 -14.75 -2.84
C GLY A 43 -0.62 -15.00 -4.23
N ASP A 44 -0.63 -16.26 -4.62
CA ASP A 44 0.04 -16.74 -5.84
C ASP A 44 -0.53 -16.15 -7.13
N ARG A 45 -1.80 -15.77 -7.12
CA ARG A 45 -2.45 -15.17 -8.31
C ARG A 45 -1.81 -13.86 -8.76
N LEU A 46 -1.26 -13.08 -7.84
CA LEU A 46 -0.63 -11.80 -8.14
C LEU A 46 0.88 -11.91 -8.28
N LYS A 47 1.48 -12.99 -7.75
CA LYS A 47 2.93 -13.20 -7.67
C LYS A 47 3.61 -12.96 -9.03
N GLU A 48 3.32 -13.82 -10.01
CA GLU A 48 3.97 -13.78 -11.32
C GLU A 48 3.89 -12.38 -11.95
N ARG A 49 2.70 -11.77 -11.92
CA ARG A 49 2.48 -10.45 -12.49
C ARG A 49 3.26 -9.34 -11.79
N VAL A 50 3.36 -9.38 -10.46
CA VAL A 50 4.11 -8.36 -9.70
C VAL A 50 5.62 -8.59 -9.87
N GLU A 51 6.07 -9.84 -9.93
CA GLU A 51 7.47 -10.19 -10.21
C GLU A 51 7.89 -9.75 -11.63
N ASP A 52 7.04 -9.94 -12.64
CA ASP A 52 7.28 -9.46 -14.00
C ASP A 52 7.43 -7.93 -14.05
N LEU A 53 6.53 -7.21 -13.36
CA LEU A 53 6.61 -5.75 -13.26
C LEU A 53 7.89 -5.32 -12.54
N ALA A 54 8.21 -5.94 -11.41
CA ALA A 54 9.44 -5.68 -10.66
C ALA A 54 10.69 -5.94 -11.50
N GLY A 55 10.69 -6.96 -12.34
CA GLY A 55 11.78 -7.30 -13.27
C GLY A 55 12.10 -6.20 -14.28
N THR A 56 11.20 -5.25 -14.50
CA THR A 56 11.44 -4.07 -15.36
C THR A 56 12.17 -2.93 -14.64
N LEU A 57 12.36 -3.05 -13.32
CA LEU A 57 13.00 -2.03 -12.47
C LEU A 57 14.42 -2.47 -12.06
N ASP A 58 15.28 -1.50 -11.81
CA ASP A 58 16.64 -1.81 -11.32
C ASP A 58 16.61 -2.32 -9.88
N ARG A 59 17.01 -3.57 -9.70
CA ARG A 59 17.18 -4.23 -8.38
C ARG A 59 15.96 -4.11 -7.45
N ALA A 60 14.75 -4.14 -8.00
CA ALA A 60 13.55 -4.18 -7.20
C ALA A 60 13.43 -5.54 -6.47
N LEU A 61 12.79 -5.50 -5.30
CA LEU A 61 12.48 -6.68 -4.50
C LEU A 61 10.98 -6.93 -4.51
N THR A 62 10.59 -8.19 -4.35
CA THR A 62 9.18 -8.57 -4.20
C THR A 62 9.01 -9.48 -2.99
N PHE A 63 7.91 -9.30 -2.26
CA PHE A 63 7.60 -10.09 -1.06
C PHE A 63 6.12 -10.50 -1.04
N PRO A 64 5.82 -11.73 -0.65
CA PRO A 64 4.45 -12.11 -0.32
C PRO A 64 3.99 -11.36 0.93
N CYS A 65 2.80 -10.77 0.92
CA CYS A 65 2.25 -10.09 2.07
C CYS A 65 0.73 -9.98 1.98
N ASP A 66 0.04 -10.59 2.92
CA ASP A 66 -1.33 -10.24 3.26
C ASP A 66 -1.29 -9.14 4.32
N ALA A 67 -1.85 -7.98 4.00
CA ALA A 67 -1.85 -6.82 4.90
C ALA A 67 -2.78 -6.98 6.13
N THR A 68 -3.52 -8.08 6.21
CA THR A 68 -4.31 -8.49 7.39
C THR A 68 -3.56 -9.47 8.29
N ASP A 69 -2.36 -9.90 7.91
CA ASP A 69 -1.54 -10.86 8.64
C ASP A 69 -0.28 -10.18 9.22
N ASP A 70 -0.30 -9.89 10.51
CA ASP A 70 0.81 -9.24 11.22
C ASP A 70 2.13 -10.05 11.15
N GLN A 71 2.05 -11.38 11.00
CA GLN A 71 3.27 -12.22 10.87
C GLN A 71 3.92 -12.03 9.51
N GLN A 72 3.13 -12.06 8.43
CA GLN A 72 3.63 -11.80 7.09
C GLN A 72 4.19 -10.36 6.98
N ILE A 73 3.51 -9.39 7.58
CA ILE A 73 4.02 -8.01 7.65
C ILE A 73 5.40 -7.99 8.36
N ALA A 74 5.52 -8.62 9.52
CA ALA A 74 6.77 -8.67 10.25
C ALA A 74 7.91 -9.34 9.45
N GLU A 75 7.62 -10.39 8.68
CA GLU A 75 8.57 -11.08 7.81
C GLU A 75 9.06 -10.18 6.67
N VAL A 76 8.14 -9.44 6.04
CA VAL A 76 8.51 -8.46 5.00
C VAL A 76 9.49 -7.43 5.54
N PHE A 77 9.20 -6.83 6.70
CA PHE A 77 10.08 -5.80 7.26
C PHE A 77 11.39 -6.35 7.82
N ARG A 78 11.43 -7.61 8.25
CA ARG A 78 12.68 -8.31 8.59
C ARG A 78 13.55 -8.47 7.34
N SER A 79 12.98 -8.97 6.25
CA SER A 79 13.68 -9.12 4.97
C SER A 79 14.15 -7.77 4.41
N LEU A 80 13.33 -6.73 4.53
CA LEU A 80 13.73 -5.37 4.14
C LEU A 80 14.91 -4.84 4.96
N LYS A 81 14.94 -5.14 6.26
CA LYS A 81 16.08 -4.78 7.11
C LYS A 81 17.37 -5.43 6.62
N ASP A 82 17.31 -6.72 6.27
CA ASP A 82 18.47 -7.46 5.79
C ASP A 82 18.96 -6.95 4.43
N GLU A 83 18.05 -6.61 3.52
CA GLU A 83 18.34 -6.21 2.14
C GLU A 83 18.64 -4.70 1.99
N PHE A 84 17.92 -3.86 2.72
CA PHE A 84 17.99 -2.42 2.60
C PHE A 84 18.73 -1.76 3.77
N GLY A 85 18.73 -2.37 4.96
CA GLY A 85 19.20 -1.79 6.21
C GLY A 85 18.23 -0.77 6.78
N GLU A 86 17.95 0.28 6.01
CA GLU A 86 16.98 1.32 6.32
C GLU A 86 16.08 1.61 5.13
N ILE A 87 14.91 2.21 5.39
CA ILE A 87 13.98 2.69 4.37
C ILE A 87 13.68 4.17 4.57
N SER A 88 13.38 4.86 3.48
CA SER A 88 13.09 6.29 3.46
C SER A 88 11.61 6.57 3.20
N PHE A 89 10.87 5.62 2.68
CA PHE A 89 9.44 5.79 2.40
C PHE A 89 8.66 4.49 2.44
N LEU A 90 7.37 4.64 2.76
CA LEU A 90 6.34 3.61 2.65
C LEU A 90 5.16 4.21 1.90
N VAL A 91 4.69 3.52 0.86
CA VAL A 91 3.46 3.86 0.15
C VAL A 91 2.41 2.80 0.44
N HIS A 92 1.32 3.22 1.07
CA HIS A 92 0.13 2.41 1.29
C HIS A 92 -0.91 2.74 0.21
N SER A 93 -1.06 1.84 -0.75
CA SER A 93 -2.04 1.96 -1.84
C SER A 93 -2.92 0.71 -1.90
N ILE A 94 -3.39 0.27 -0.73
CA ILE A 94 -4.25 -0.89 -0.56
C ILE A 94 -5.66 -0.41 -0.31
N ALA A 95 -6.61 -1.00 -1.03
CA ALA A 95 -8.03 -0.88 -0.74
C ALA A 95 -8.76 -2.13 -1.22
N PHE A 96 -9.67 -2.61 -0.40
CA PHE A 96 -10.50 -3.77 -0.75
C PHE A 96 -11.88 -3.65 -0.10
N ALA A 97 -12.89 -4.07 -0.84
CA ALA A 97 -14.23 -4.37 -0.35
C ALA A 97 -14.83 -5.48 -1.21
N ASN A 98 -15.74 -6.25 -0.64
CA ASN A 98 -16.49 -7.23 -1.43
C ASN A 98 -17.32 -6.52 -2.50
N ARG A 99 -17.47 -7.15 -3.65
CA ARG A 99 -18.22 -6.56 -4.76
C ARG A 99 -19.67 -6.25 -4.39
N GLU A 100 -20.30 -7.11 -3.60
CA GLU A 100 -21.67 -6.94 -3.11
C GLU A 100 -21.83 -5.74 -2.18
N ASP A 101 -20.76 -5.34 -1.47
CA ASP A 101 -20.75 -4.18 -0.58
C ASP A 101 -20.42 -2.87 -1.32
N LEU A 102 -20.06 -2.95 -2.61
CA LEU A 102 -19.81 -1.80 -3.48
C LEU A 102 -21.02 -1.42 -4.31
N ASP A 103 -22.06 -2.24 -4.30
CA ASP A 103 -23.31 -2.03 -5.03
C ASP A 103 -24.48 -2.02 -4.06
N GLY A 104 -25.50 -1.19 -4.32
CA GLY A 104 -26.69 -1.12 -3.48
C GLY A 104 -26.74 0.09 -2.53
N ARG A 105 -27.54 -0.04 -1.47
CA ARG A 105 -27.71 1.05 -0.49
C ARG A 105 -26.75 0.84 0.69
N PHE A 106 -26.16 1.90 1.17
CA PHE A 106 -25.26 1.88 2.33
C PHE A 106 -25.84 1.16 3.55
N VAL A 107 -27.13 1.34 3.82
CA VAL A 107 -27.82 0.74 4.98
C VAL A 107 -27.91 -0.78 4.91
N ASP A 108 -27.71 -1.37 3.73
CA ASP A 108 -27.79 -2.81 3.49
C ASP A 108 -26.40 -3.49 3.63
N THR A 109 -25.32 -2.72 3.89
CA THR A 109 -23.96 -3.25 4.06
C THR A 109 -23.88 -4.21 5.25
N GLY A 110 -23.42 -5.43 4.98
CA GLY A 110 -23.23 -6.44 6.02
C GLY A 110 -22.08 -6.10 6.99
N ARG A 111 -22.23 -6.52 8.25
CA ARG A 111 -21.20 -6.27 9.29
C ARG A 111 -19.82 -6.81 8.91
N ASP A 112 -19.77 -8.02 8.34
CA ASP A 112 -18.50 -8.66 8.02
C ASP A 112 -17.83 -8.02 6.81
N GLY A 113 -18.57 -7.63 5.79
CA GLY A 113 -18.06 -6.87 4.66
C GLY A 113 -17.53 -5.49 5.07
N PHE A 114 -18.25 -4.79 5.96
CA PHE A 114 -17.80 -3.52 6.53
C PHE A 114 -16.50 -3.68 7.33
N ARG A 115 -16.41 -4.72 8.19
CA ARG A 115 -15.19 -5.02 8.94
C ARG A 115 -14.02 -5.29 8.01
N LEU A 116 -14.20 -6.17 7.03
CA LEU A 116 -13.17 -6.53 6.07
C LEU A 116 -12.67 -5.30 5.29
N ALA A 117 -13.59 -4.45 4.84
CA ALA A 117 -13.22 -3.23 4.13
C ALA A 117 -12.38 -2.28 5.00
N LEU A 118 -12.75 -2.07 6.26
CA LEU A 118 -11.97 -1.25 7.20
C LEU A 118 -10.63 -1.89 7.55
N GLU A 119 -10.60 -3.18 7.80
CA GLU A 119 -9.39 -3.93 8.16
C GLU A 119 -8.34 -3.85 7.06
N VAL A 120 -8.72 -4.16 5.82
CA VAL A 120 -7.79 -4.16 4.69
C VAL A 120 -7.42 -2.76 4.25
N SER A 121 -8.36 -1.82 4.18
CA SER A 121 -8.12 -0.53 3.52
C SER A 121 -7.64 0.57 4.47
N SER A 122 -7.91 0.44 5.78
CA SER A 122 -7.59 1.46 6.78
C SER A 122 -6.68 0.94 7.89
N TYR A 123 -7.11 -0.10 8.61
CA TYR A 123 -6.35 -0.61 9.74
C TYR A 123 -4.97 -1.12 9.35
N SER A 124 -4.83 -1.72 8.17
CA SER A 124 -3.56 -2.24 7.65
C SER A 124 -2.43 -1.20 7.65
N LEU A 125 -2.74 0.08 7.53
CA LEU A 125 -1.73 1.14 7.61
C LEU A 125 -1.02 1.14 8.98
N LEU A 126 -1.72 0.84 10.07
CA LEU A 126 -1.16 0.89 11.42
C LEU A 126 -0.03 -0.13 11.62
N PRO A 127 -0.23 -1.45 11.37
CA PRO A 127 0.84 -2.43 11.49
C PRO A 127 1.98 -2.15 10.50
N LEU A 128 1.68 -1.76 9.26
CA LEU A 128 2.71 -1.41 8.28
C LEU A 128 3.61 -0.28 8.78
N VAL A 129 3.05 0.79 9.33
CA VAL A 129 3.83 1.90 9.92
C VAL A 129 4.57 1.45 11.18
N ARG A 130 3.97 0.63 12.02
CA ARG A 130 4.61 0.09 13.22
C ARG A 130 5.92 -0.64 12.92
N PHE A 131 5.92 -1.46 11.86
CA PHE A 131 7.11 -2.20 11.44
C PHE A 131 8.08 -1.37 10.59
N ALA A 132 7.58 -0.38 9.84
CA ALA A 132 8.41 0.50 9.02
C ALA A 132 9.20 1.52 9.85
N ALA A 133 8.57 2.12 10.86
CA ALA A 133 9.16 3.22 11.64
C ALA A 133 10.54 2.91 12.24
N PRO A 134 10.80 1.70 12.77
CA PRO A 134 12.15 1.34 13.27
C PRO A 134 13.22 1.28 12.17
N LEU A 135 12.85 1.15 10.91
CA LEU A 135 13.76 1.14 9.76
C LEU A 135 13.96 2.54 9.15
N MET A 136 13.21 3.53 9.60
CA MET A 136 13.30 4.93 9.13
C MET A 136 14.23 5.75 10.02
N THR A 137 15.44 5.24 10.30
CA THR A 137 16.38 5.82 11.28
C THR A 137 16.86 7.23 10.92
N GLY A 138 16.96 7.53 9.64
CA GLY A 138 17.28 8.86 9.11
C GLY A 138 16.07 9.75 8.82
N GLY A 139 14.89 9.40 9.39
CA GLY A 139 13.62 9.98 9.00
C GLY A 139 13.04 9.32 7.75
N GLY A 140 11.76 9.56 7.48
CA GLY A 140 11.08 8.95 6.34
C GLY A 140 9.70 9.55 6.08
N SER A 141 9.08 9.12 5.00
CA SER A 141 7.73 9.54 4.61
C SER A 141 6.80 8.34 4.51
N VAL A 142 5.62 8.47 5.06
CA VAL A 142 4.52 7.52 4.86
C VAL A 142 3.44 8.22 4.04
N VAL A 143 3.06 7.60 2.93
CA VAL A 143 2.01 8.12 2.04
C VAL A 143 0.91 7.08 1.95
N ALA A 144 -0.30 7.44 2.35
CA ALA A 144 -1.48 6.62 2.16
C ALA A 144 -2.34 7.18 1.02
N MET A 145 -2.71 6.31 0.09
CA MET A 145 -3.66 6.67 -0.96
C MET A 145 -5.07 6.66 -0.37
N THR A 146 -5.77 7.76 -0.55
CA THR A 146 -7.16 7.91 -0.11
C THR A 146 -8.05 8.29 -1.28
N PHE A 147 -9.35 8.35 -1.03
CA PHE A 147 -10.35 8.65 -2.04
C PHE A 147 -11.24 9.82 -1.58
N ASP A 148 -11.70 10.64 -2.52
CA ASP A 148 -12.54 11.83 -2.24
C ASP A 148 -13.90 11.49 -1.57
N ALA A 149 -14.32 10.22 -1.64
CA ALA A 149 -15.48 9.73 -0.88
C ALA A 149 -15.36 9.88 0.64
N SER A 150 -14.17 10.20 1.17
CA SER A 150 -14.00 10.64 2.57
C SER A 150 -14.72 11.94 2.90
N GLN A 151 -14.93 12.77 1.89
CA GLN A 151 -15.50 14.11 2.05
C GLN A 151 -16.83 14.27 1.29
N ARG A 152 -17.16 13.33 0.39
CA ARG A 152 -18.34 13.38 -0.47
C ARG A 152 -18.99 12.02 -0.59
N VAL A 153 -20.31 12.01 -0.74
CA VAL A 153 -21.08 10.78 -1.00
C VAL A 153 -21.09 10.50 -2.50
N TYR A 154 -20.67 9.30 -2.86
CA TYR A 154 -20.75 8.78 -4.22
C TYR A 154 -21.81 7.68 -4.28
N PRO A 155 -22.86 7.81 -5.11
CA PRO A 155 -23.81 6.73 -5.31
C PRO A 155 -23.10 5.46 -5.79
N GLY A 156 -23.40 4.30 -5.18
CA GLY A 156 -22.73 3.03 -5.50
C GLY A 156 -21.35 2.84 -4.88
N SER A 157 -20.88 3.76 -4.04
CA SER A 157 -19.61 3.62 -3.29
C SER A 157 -19.89 3.43 -1.80
N VAL A 158 -20.59 2.37 -1.46
CA VAL A 158 -21.17 2.16 -0.14
C VAL A 158 -20.12 2.06 0.96
N SER A 159 -19.06 1.30 0.75
CA SER A 159 -18.01 1.08 1.76
C SER A 159 -16.93 2.17 1.76
N TYR A 160 -16.64 2.78 0.62
CA TYR A 160 -15.58 3.79 0.53
C TYR A 160 -15.93 5.14 1.18
N THR A 161 -17.21 5.47 1.30
CA THR A 161 -17.66 6.73 1.91
C THR A 161 -17.24 6.84 3.39
N HIS A 162 -16.87 5.73 4.04
CA HIS A 162 -16.52 5.68 5.46
C HIS A 162 -15.11 5.15 5.75
N LEU A 163 -14.33 4.78 4.72
CA LEU A 163 -12.97 4.25 4.87
C LEU A 163 -11.91 5.29 5.16
N THR A 164 -12.25 6.56 5.10
CA THR A 164 -11.29 7.59 5.36
C THR A 164 -11.38 8.03 6.81
N LEU A 165 -10.43 7.58 7.59
CA LEU A 165 -10.14 8.23 8.85
C LEU A 165 -9.74 9.68 8.54
N PRO A 166 -10.32 10.68 9.21
CA PRO A 166 -9.81 12.03 9.12
C PRO A 166 -8.33 11.97 9.49
N THR A 167 -7.47 12.49 8.63
CA THR A 167 -6.05 12.59 8.91
C THR A 167 -5.89 13.52 10.10
N ILE A 168 -5.76 12.96 11.27
CA ILE A 168 -5.34 13.71 12.45
C ILE A 168 -3.82 13.80 12.32
N LEU A 169 -3.36 14.96 11.85
CA LEU A 169 -1.97 15.36 12.02
C LEU A 169 -1.75 15.58 13.52
N LEU A 170 -1.01 14.69 14.13
CA LEU A 170 -0.38 14.95 15.42
C LEU A 170 0.99 15.55 15.19
#